data_99dca47023385c60d218718a418bb89f
#
_entry.id   99dca47023385c60d218718a418bb89f
#
_cell.length_a   1.000
_cell.length_b   1.000
_cell.length_c   1.000
_cell.angle_alpha   90.00
_cell.angle_beta   90.00
_cell.angle_gamma   90.00
#
_symmetry.space_group_name_H-M   'P 1'
#
loop_
_entity.id
_entity.type
_entity.pdbx_description
1 polymer ?
#
loop_
_entity_poly.entity_id
_entity_poly.type
_entity_poly.pdbx_seq_one_letter_code
_entity_poly.pdbx_strand_id
1 'polypeptide(L)'
;EAELVLVEGAGSPAEINLREGDIANMGFATRAGVPVILVGDIDRGGVIAALVGTHAILPPKDRAMIVGYLINKFRGDVALFDDGLAAIARFTGWPSFGVVPWLEAARRLPAEDSVAVEQFGGASGGRFKVAVPLLGRIANFDDLDPLAAEPDVSVAMVPPGEPIPADADLIVLPGSKSTVSDLRALDANGWRTAILGHAARGGAVVGLCGGYQMLGRIVRDPLGIEGAPGEAEGLGLLDIETVMAPEKTVRNSRARAVAFDVPLTGYEIHLGETTGPDCARPVAMVDGRPDGASSADGRVFGTYLHGLFDSGPFRQAFLAQFGVAADAADHRGRIVDALDDLADGLEAVVDVDGLLAAGRAFGARGTPA
;
A
#
# COMPACT_ATOMS: atom_id res chain seq x y z
N GLU A 1 0.25 -23.93 14.41
CA GLU A 1 -1.00 -24.40 13.78
C GLU A 1 -2.07 -23.34 14.06
N ALA A 2 -2.88 -22.98 13.07
CA ALA A 2 -3.97 -22.02 13.20
C ALA A 2 -5.29 -22.76 13.41
N GLU A 3 -6.18 -22.21 14.25
CA GLU A 3 -7.53 -22.76 14.46
C GLU A 3 -8.46 -22.44 13.29
N LEU A 4 -8.21 -21.32 12.62
CA LEU A 4 -8.94 -20.83 11.44
C LEU A 4 -7.96 -20.22 10.45
N VAL A 5 -8.16 -20.50 9.18
CA VAL A 5 -7.42 -19.89 8.08
C VAL A 5 -8.42 -19.27 7.13
N LEU A 6 -8.30 -17.96 6.90
CA LEU A 6 -9.04 -17.22 5.87
C LEU A 6 -8.17 -17.12 4.62
N VAL A 7 -8.76 -17.43 3.47
CA VAL A 7 -8.09 -17.37 2.18
C VAL A 7 -8.88 -16.43 1.28
N GLU A 8 -8.23 -15.39 0.80
CA GLU A 8 -8.82 -14.48 -0.17
C GLU A 8 -8.58 -14.97 -1.60
N GLY A 9 -9.62 -14.97 -2.42
CA GLY A 9 -9.53 -15.21 -3.86
C GLY A 9 -9.17 -13.94 -4.63
N ALA A 10 -8.75 -14.08 -5.87
CA ALA A 10 -8.44 -12.97 -6.76
C ALA A 10 -9.46 -12.86 -7.89
N GLY A 11 -10.05 -11.67 -8.07
CA GLY A 11 -11.07 -11.42 -9.11
C GLY A 11 -12.38 -12.15 -8.85
N SER A 12 -12.98 -12.71 -9.89
CA SER A 12 -14.30 -13.34 -9.81
C SER A 12 -14.27 -14.83 -10.17
N PRO A 13 -14.91 -15.71 -9.39
CA PRO A 13 -15.05 -17.11 -9.77
C PRO A 13 -15.93 -17.31 -11.03
N ALA A 14 -16.64 -16.28 -11.45
CA ALA A 14 -17.46 -16.28 -12.67
C ALA A 14 -16.64 -16.15 -13.96
N GLU A 15 -15.34 -15.88 -13.87
CA GLU A 15 -14.41 -15.87 -15.00
C GLU A 15 -14.09 -17.30 -15.46
N ILE A 16 -15.12 -18.03 -15.94
CA ILE A 16 -15.05 -19.45 -16.31
C ILE A 16 -14.07 -19.73 -17.45
N ASN A 17 -13.76 -18.71 -18.28
CA ASN A 17 -12.74 -18.75 -19.32
C ASN A 17 -11.30 -18.86 -18.73
N LEU A 18 -11.09 -18.49 -17.49
CA LEU A 18 -9.80 -18.58 -16.77
C LEU A 18 -9.75 -19.79 -15.84
N ARG A 19 -10.80 -20.62 -15.79
CA ARG A 19 -10.92 -21.73 -14.85
C ARG A 19 -9.82 -22.80 -15.01
N GLU A 20 -9.36 -23.03 -16.23
CA GLU A 20 -8.21 -23.90 -16.49
C GLU A 20 -6.93 -23.22 -16.02
N GLY A 21 -6.27 -23.82 -15.03
CA GLY A 21 -5.08 -23.22 -14.39
C GLY A 21 -5.39 -22.24 -13.24
N ASP A 22 -6.67 -22.09 -12.87
CA ASP A 22 -7.04 -21.26 -11.72
C ASP A 22 -6.44 -21.80 -10.41
N ILE A 23 -5.56 -21.01 -9.78
CA ILE A 23 -4.92 -21.29 -8.51
C ILE A 23 -5.40 -20.35 -7.39
N ALA A 24 -6.26 -19.40 -7.70
CA ALA A 24 -6.65 -18.31 -6.81
C ALA A 24 -8.08 -18.40 -6.30
N ASN A 25 -8.98 -19.03 -7.07
CA ASN A 25 -10.41 -19.12 -6.75
C ASN A 25 -10.89 -20.56 -6.64
N MET A 26 -11.84 -20.97 -7.51
CA MET A 26 -12.46 -22.28 -7.44
C MET A 26 -11.49 -23.44 -7.72
N GLY A 27 -10.40 -23.17 -8.46
CA GLY A 27 -9.34 -24.15 -8.68
C GLY A 27 -8.61 -24.53 -7.40
N PHE A 28 -8.31 -23.55 -6.57
CA PHE A 28 -7.78 -23.78 -5.22
C PHE A 28 -8.84 -24.40 -4.30
N ALA A 29 -10.03 -23.78 -4.20
CA ALA A 29 -11.07 -24.19 -3.28
C ALA A 29 -11.48 -25.66 -3.47
N THR A 30 -11.72 -26.11 -4.72
CA THR A 30 -12.07 -27.50 -5.02
C THR A 30 -10.95 -28.50 -4.74
N ARG A 31 -9.69 -28.09 -4.94
CA ARG A 31 -8.53 -28.96 -4.71
C ARG A 31 -8.20 -29.10 -3.24
N ALA A 32 -8.31 -28.01 -2.49
CA ALA A 32 -8.05 -27.96 -1.05
C ALA A 32 -9.25 -28.36 -0.19
N GLY A 33 -10.46 -28.49 -0.77
CA GLY A 33 -11.68 -28.81 -0.03
C GLY A 33 -12.14 -27.66 0.88
N VAL A 34 -11.98 -26.41 0.44
CA VAL A 34 -12.25 -25.22 1.25
C VAL A 34 -13.62 -24.65 0.88
N PRO A 35 -14.54 -24.41 1.85
CA PRO A 35 -15.80 -23.75 1.60
C PRO A 35 -15.60 -22.28 1.18
N VAL A 36 -16.46 -21.81 0.29
CA VAL A 36 -16.36 -20.47 -0.30
C VAL A 36 -17.56 -19.61 0.11
N ILE A 37 -17.30 -18.39 0.52
CA ILE A 37 -18.28 -17.33 0.70
C ILE A 37 -18.08 -16.34 -0.45
N LEU A 38 -19.14 -16.07 -1.22
CA LEU A 38 -19.06 -15.03 -2.24
C LEU A 38 -19.27 -13.64 -1.63
N VAL A 39 -18.50 -12.65 -2.06
CA VAL A 39 -18.71 -11.25 -1.69
C VAL A 39 -19.21 -10.49 -2.90
N GLY A 40 -20.47 -10.02 -2.84
CA GLY A 40 -21.09 -9.24 -3.91
C GLY A 40 -20.91 -7.74 -3.66
N ASP A 41 -20.26 -7.03 -4.58
CA ASP A 41 -20.12 -5.57 -4.55
C ASP A 41 -21.37 -4.90 -5.12
N ILE A 42 -22.16 -4.25 -4.26
CA ILE A 42 -23.43 -3.60 -4.70
C ILE A 42 -23.19 -2.20 -5.25
N ASP A 43 -22.06 -1.56 -4.93
CA ASP A 43 -21.77 -0.17 -5.34
C ASP A 43 -21.67 -0.04 -6.89
N ARG A 44 -21.29 -1.12 -7.57
CA ARG A 44 -21.24 -1.20 -9.04
C ARG A 44 -22.61 -1.41 -9.69
N GLY A 45 -23.65 -1.70 -8.90
CA GLY A 45 -24.96 -2.09 -9.38
C GLY A 45 -25.03 -3.53 -9.91
N GLY A 46 -26.25 -4.07 -10.04
CA GLY A 46 -26.48 -5.41 -10.62
C GLY A 46 -26.04 -6.60 -9.77
N VAL A 47 -25.81 -6.44 -8.46
CA VAL A 47 -25.29 -7.49 -7.57
C VAL A 47 -26.15 -8.75 -7.56
N ILE A 48 -27.50 -8.63 -7.65
CA ILE A 48 -28.42 -9.78 -7.75
C ILE A 48 -28.10 -10.58 -9.01
N ALA A 49 -27.99 -9.91 -10.15
CA ALA A 49 -27.66 -10.55 -11.42
C ALA A 49 -26.27 -11.17 -11.40
N ALA A 50 -25.30 -10.53 -10.76
CA ALA A 50 -23.94 -11.05 -10.62
C ALA A 50 -23.92 -12.36 -9.82
N LEU A 51 -24.56 -12.42 -8.65
CA LEU A 51 -24.60 -13.62 -7.82
C LEU A 51 -25.41 -14.75 -8.48
N VAL A 52 -26.57 -14.45 -9.04
CA VAL A 52 -27.41 -15.44 -9.76
C VAL A 52 -26.72 -15.93 -11.04
N GLY A 53 -26.06 -15.02 -11.77
CA GLY A 53 -25.27 -15.36 -12.95
C GLY A 53 -24.08 -16.26 -12.59
N THR A 54 -23.34 -15.95 -11.53
CA THR A 54 -22.27 -16.79 -11.01
C THR A 54 -22.77 -18.19 -10.69
N HIS A 55 -23.91 -18.31 -9.96
CA HIS A 55 -24.53 -19.60 -9.67
C HIS A 55 -24.86 -20.37 -10.95
N ALA A 56 -25.40 -19.70 -11.97
CA ALA A 56 -25.87 -20.34 -13.21
C ALA A 56 -24.70 -20.86 -14.08
N ILE A 57 -23.59 -20.11 -14.17
CA ILE A 57 -22.48 -20.43 -15.08
C ILE A 57 -21.43 -21.34 -14.49
N LEU A 58 -21.30 -21.38 -13.14
CA LEU A 58 -20.31 -22.24 -12.49
C LEU A 58 -20.63 -23.73 -12.71
N PRO A 59 -19.60 -24.56 -13.00
CA PRO A 59 -19.74 -26.01 -13.00
C PRO A 59 -20.29 -26.52 -11.67
N PRO A 60 -21.06 -27.62 -11.66
CA PRO A 60 -21.67 -28.16 -10.44
C PRO A 60 -20.66 -28.40 -9.30
N LYS A 61 -19.46 -28.87 -9.63
CA LYS A 61 -18.38 -29.11 -8.66
C LYS A 61 -17.93 -27.82 -7.97
N ASP A 62 -17.71 -26.77 -8.72
CA ASP A 62 -17.28 -25.47 -8.20
C ASP A 62 -18.41 -24.83 -7.38
N ARG A 63 -19.63 -24.86 -7.90
CA ARG A 63 -20.82 -24.34 -7.23
C ARG A 63 -21.09 -25.02 -5.88
N ALA A 64 -20.80 -26.31 -5.77
CA ALA A 64 -20.96 -27.08 -4.52
C ALA A 64 -20.01 -26.62 -3.40
N MET A 65 -18.94 -25.88 -3.72
CA MET A 65 -18.05 -25.32 -2.72
C MET A 65 -18.61 -24.07 -2.05
N ILE A 66 -19.59 -23.40 -2.70
CA ILE A 66 -20.13 -22.13 -2.20
C ILE A 66 -21.20 -22.42 -1.15
N VAL A 67 -20.97 -21.93 0.06
CA VAL A 67 -21.86 -22.16 1.23
C VAL A 67 -22.75 -20.97 1.54
N GLY A 68 -22.53 -19.81 0.91
CA GLY A 68 -23.31 -18.61 1.08
C GLY A 68 -22.64 -17.37 0.51
N TYR A 69 -23.19 -16.21 0.84
CA TYR A 69 -22.67 -14.94 0.34
C TYR A 69 -22.82 -13.80 1.34
N LEU A 70 -22.08 -12.72 1.09
CA LEU A 70 -22.20 -11.40 1.72
C LEU A 70 -22.47 -10.35 0.62
N ILE A 71 -23.19 -9.31 0.97
CA ILE A 71 -23.30 -8.11 0.14
C ILE A 71 -22.39 -7.05 0.77
N ASN A 72 -21.56 -6.40 -0.01
CA ASN A 72 -20.61 -5.40 0.47
C ASN A 72 -20.85 -4.02 -0.16
N LYS A 73 -20.42 -2.97 0.53
CA LYS A 73 -20.48 -1.56 0.13
C LYS A 73 -21.91 -1.04 -0.06
N PHE A 74 -22.84 -1.47 0.76
CA PHE A 74 -24.22 -1.01 0.69
C PHE A 74 -24.32 0.47 1.11
N ARG A 75 -25.07 1.27 0.35
CA ARG A 75 -25.33 2.68 0.66
C ARG A 75 -26.79 2.89 0.95
N GLY A 76 -27.09 3.57 2.06
CA GLY A 76 -28.46 3.88 2.48
C GLY A 76 -29.05 2.86 3.44
N ASP A 77 -30.37 2.74 3.48
CA ASP A 77 -31.09 1.86 4.40
C ASP A 77 -31.03 0.39 3.90
N VAL A 78 -30.36 -0.46 4.65
CA VAL A 78 -30.16 -1.88 4.35
C VAL A 78 -31.50 -2.64 4.22
N ALA A 79 -32.53 -2.24 4.96
CA ALA A 79 -33.86 -2.87 4.91
C ALA A 79 -34.50 -2.82 3.51
N LEU A 80 -34.12 -1.85 2.69
CA LEU A 80 -34.57 -1.78 1.29
C LEU A 80 -34.07 -2.93 0.41
N PHE A 81 -33.12 -3.73 0.88
CA PHE A 81 -32.53 -4.83 0.15
C PHE A 81 -33.08 -6.21 0.56
N ASP A 82 -34.03 -6.29 1.50
CA ASP A 82 -34.61 -7.57 1.96
C ASP A 82 -35.21 -8.40 0.82
N ASP A 83 -35.95 -7.77 -0.07
CA ASP A 83 -36.49 -8.43 -1.26
C ASP A 83 -35.37 -8.91 -2.20
N GLY A 84 -34.26 -8.20 -2.24
CA GLY A 84 -33.06 -8.60 -2.99
C GLY A 84 -32.43 -9.88 -2.43
N LEU A 85 -32.31 -9.99 -1.11
CA LEU A 85 -31.83 -11.18 -0.42
C LEU A 85 -32.77 -12.38 -0.68
N ALA A 86 -34.07 -12.15 -0.57
CA ALA A 86 -35.09 -13.18 -0.88
C ALA A 86 -34.98 -13.65 -2.34
N ALA A 87 -34.76 -12.74 -3.28
CA ALA A 87 -34.58 -13.07 -4.69
C ALA A 87 -33.32 -13.92 -4.91
N ILE A 88 -32.18 -13.55 -4.36
CA ILE A 88 -30.94 -14.31 -4.47
C ILE A 88 -31.14 -15.72 -3.91
N ALA A 89 -31.68 -15.84 -2.69
CA ALA A 89 -31.95 -17.13 -2.06
C ALA A 89 -32.86 -18.03 -2.91
N ARG A 90 -33.92 -17.46 -3.52
CA ARG A 90 -34.86 -18.19 -4.40
C ARG A 90 -34.15 -18.74 -5.63
N PHE A 91 -33.22 -18.02 -6.25
CA PHE A 91 -32.57 -18.44 -7.48
C PHE A 91 -31.34 -19.33 -7.23
N THR A 92 -30.65 -19.17 -6.13
CA THR A 92 -29.37 -19.85 -5.87
C THR A 92 -29.46 -20.91 -4.79
N GLY A 93 -30.39 -20.79 -3.87
CA GLY A 93 -30.42 -21.59 -2.63
C GLY A 93 -29.33 -21.20 -1.61
N TRP A 94 -28.51 -20.22 -1.89
CA TRP A 94 -27.44 -19.76 -0.97
C TRP A 94 -28.01 -18.87 0.13
N PRO A 95 -27.62 -19.08 1.39
CA PRO A 95 -27.93 -18.17 2.49
C PRO A 95 -27.08 -16.88 2.39
N SER A 96 -27.66 -15.78 2.85
CA SER A 96 -26.91 -14.55 3.14
C SER A 96 -26.32 -14.62 4.53
N PHE A 97 -25.07 -14.18 4.69
CA PHE A 97 -24.43 -13.96 5.98
C PHE A 97 -24.42 -12.50 6.41
N GLY A 98 -25.02 -11.60 5.63
CA GLY A 98 -25.21 -10.21 5.96
C GLY A 98 -25.08 -9.25 4.79
N VAL A 99 -25.47 -8.01 5.07
CA VAL A 99 -25.31 -6.86 4.17
C VAL A 99 -24.44 -5.84 4.87
N VAL A 100 -23.21 -5.68 4.39
CA VAL A 100 -22.22 -4.77 4.95
C VAL A 100 -22.42 -3.38 4.35
N PRO A 101 -22.74 -2.38 5.16
CA PRO A 101 -22.84 -1.00 4.70
C PRO A 101 -21.48 -0.45 4.30
N TRP A 102 -21.47 0.72 3.69
CA TRP A 102 -20.23 1.45 3.46
C TRP A 102 -19.61 1.85 4.79
N LEU A 103 -18.47 1.25 5.13
CA LEU A 103 -17.75 1.49 6.38
C LEU A 103 -16.65 2.53 6.17
N GLU A 104 -16.78 3.70 6.78
CA GLU A 104 -15.78 4.77 6.69
C GLU A 104 -14.42 4.36 7.28
N ALA A 105 -14.41 3.44 8.24
CA ALA A 105 -13.18 2.89 8.80
C ALA A 105 -12.26 2.28 7.74
N ALA A 106 -12.83 1.64 6.70
CA ALA A 106 -12.06 1.06 5.61
C ALA A 106 -11.23 2.09 4.83
N ARG A 107 -11.62 3.36 4.82
CA ARG A 107 -10.87 4.44 4.14
C ARG A 107 -9.61 4.86 4.90
N ARG A 108 -9.50 4.49 6.17
CA ARG A 108 -8.33 4.79 7.03
C ARG A 108 -7.27 3.71 6.97
N LEU A 109 -7.55 2.59 6.28
CA LEU A 109 -6.59 1.53 6.05
C LEU A 109 -5.71 1.85 4.84
N PRO A 110 -4.44 1.39 4.84
CA PRO A 110 -3.57 1.52 3.70
C PRO A 110 -4.19 0.92 2.43
N ALA A 111 -3.93 1.55 1.30
CA ALA A 111 -4.38 1.04 0.01
C ALA A 111 -3.56 -0.21 -0.39
N GLU A 112 -4.23 -1.28 -0.80
CA GLU A 112 -3.56 -2.54 -1.16
C GLU A 112 -3.02 -2.56 -2.59
N ASP A 113 -3.63 -1.78 -3.51
CA ASP A 113 -3.34 -1.84 -4.94
C ASP A 113 -2.69 -0.56 -5.48
N SER A 114 -1.78 -0.73 -6.45
CA SER A 114 -1.19 0.38 -7.22
C SER A 114 -2.24 1.21 -8.00
N VAL A 115 -3.43 0.67 -8.28
CA VAL A 115 -4.56 1.41 -8.85
C VAL A 115 -5.08 2.48 -7.88
N ALA A 116 -4.94 2.24 -6.57
CA ALA A 116 -5.26 3.24 -5.55
C ALA A 116 -4.23 4.38 -5.51
N VAL A 117 -3.02 4.19 -6.02
CA VAL A 117 -1.98 5.23 -6.12
C VAL A 117 -2.43 6.36 -7.07
N GLU A 118 -3.18 6.06 -8.14
CA GLU A 118 -3.75 7.08 -9.02
C GLU A 118 -4.88 7.89 -8.35
N GLN A 119 -5.50 7.33 -7.31
CA GLN A 119 -6.54 7.97 -6.49
C GLN A 119 -5.98 8.46 -5.14
N PHE A 120 -4.66 8.29 -4.92
CA PHE A 120 -3.99 8.75 -3.73
C PHE A 120 -4.03 10.29 -3.69
N GLY A 121 -4.91 10.80 -2.89
CA GLY A 121 -5.08 12.22 -2.66
C GLY A 121 -5.30 12.45 -1.17
N GLY A 122 -4.30 12.99 -0.50
CA GLY A 122 -4.49 13.62 0.80
C GLY A 122 -5.57 14.70 0.74
N ALA A 123 -5.94 15.29 1.86
CA ALA A 123 -6.94 16.35 1.92
C ALA A 123 -6.67 17.39 0.82
N SER A 124 -7.59 17.55 -0.13
CA SER A 124 -7.48 18.58 -1.14
C SER A 124 -7.55 19.94 -0.43
N GLY A 125 -6.41 20.67 -0.38
CA GLY A 125 -6.34 21.98 0.24
C GLY A 125 -5.44 22.10 1.46
N GLY A 126 -4.67 21.08 1.81
CA GLY A 126 -3.60 21.18 2.83
C GLY A 126 -2.61 22.29 2.46
N ARG A 127 -2.16 23.06 3.47
CA ARG A 127 -1.22 24.17 3.28
C ARG A 127 0.18 23.70 2.91
N PHE A 128 0.59 22.52 3.37
CA PHE A 128 1.87 21.91 3.07
C PHE A 128 1.72 20.92 1.92
N LYS A 129 2.40 21.18 0.83
CA LYS A 129 2.26 20.44 -0.43
C LYS A 129 3.42 19.50 -0.64
N VAL A 130 3.13 18.21 -0.68
CA VAL A 130 4.08 17.14 -0.96
C VAL A 130 3.86 16.67 -2.40
N ALA A 131 4.90 16.75 -3.23
CA ALA A 131 4.88 16.21 -4.58
C ALA A 131 5.68 14.90 -4.66
N VAL A 132 5.10 13.88 -5.26
CA VAL A 132 5.70 12.55 -5.39
C VAL A 132 5.69 12.15 -6.86
N PRO A 133 6.84 12.13 -7.55
CA PRO A 133 6.92 11.62 -8.92
C PRO A 133 6.51 10.15 -8.97
N LEU A 134 5.53 9.83 -9.80
CA LEU A 134 5.04 8.45 -9.98
C LEU A 134 6.00 7.69 -10.88
N LEU A 135 6.99 7.05 -10.27
CA LEU A 135 7.99 6.25 -10.95
C LEU A 135 7.40 4.95 -11.51
N GLY A 136 7.99 4.42 -12.57
CA GLY A 136 7.44 3.27 -13.30
C GLY A 136 7.34 1.98 -12.46
N ARG A 137 8.18 1.83 -11.44
CA ARG A 137 8.19 0.68 -10.52
C ARG A 137 8.25 1.10 -9.06
N ILE A 138 7.36 2.03 -8.71
CA ILE A 138 7.20 2.49 -7.32
C ILE A 138 7.00 1.29 -6.38
N ALA A 139 7.65 1.35 -5.22
CA ALA A 139 7.54 0.35 -4.16
C ALA A 139 7.31 1.06 -2.83
N ASN A 140 6.59 0.37 -1.92
CA ASN A 140 6.38 0.85 -0.55
C ASN A 140 5.79 2.27 -0.51
N PHE A 141 4.76 2.52 -1.31
CA PHE A 141 4.08 3.82 -1.35
C PHE A 141 3.29 4.13 -0.07
N ASP A 142 3.03 3.11 0.76
CA ASP A 142 2.49 3.19 2.11
C ASP A 142 3.35 4.09 3.04
N ASP A 143 4.63 4.30 2.77
CA ASP A 143 5.46 5.31 3.44
C ASP A 143 4.86 6.73 3.40
N LEU A 144 3.98 7.01 2.44
CA LEU A 144 3.34 8.31 2.25
C LEU A 144 2.01 8.46 3.01
N ASP A 145 1.38 7.36 3.40
CA ASP A 145 0.07 7.35 4.08
C ASP A 145 0.06 8.19 5.36
N PRO A 146 1.12 8.14 6.20
CA PRO A 146 1.16 8.95 7.41
C PRO A 146 1.16 10.46 7.14
N LEU A 147 1.79 10.89 6.03
CA LEU A 147 1.77 12.29 5.61
C LEU A 147 0.40 12.67 5.03
N ALA A 148 -0.19 11.80 4.21
CA ALA A 148 -1.50 12.03 3.61
C ALA A 148 -2.63 12.05 4.65
N ALA A 149 -2.44 11.38 5.80
CA ALA A 149 -3.37 11.38 6.91
C ALA A 149 -3.35 12.68 7.76
N GLU A 150 -2.35 13.56 7.58
CA GLU A 150 -2.30 14.83 8.30
C GLU A 150 -3.24 15.87 7.66
N PRO A 151 -4.09 16.54 8.44
CA PRO A 151 -5.13 17.45 7.90
C PRO A 151 -4.60 18.64 7.09
N ASP A 152 -3.42 19.15 7.46
CA ASP A 152 -2.80 20.31 6.81
C ASP A 152 -1.81 19.91 5.69
N VAL A 153 -1.68 18.61 5.38
CA VAL A 153 -0.78 18.09 4.34
C VAL A 153 -1.58 17.63 3.12
N SER A 154 -1.14 18.04 1.96
CA SER A 154 -1.67 17.55 0.67
C SER A 154 -0.57 16.79 -0.06
N VAL A 155 -0.80 15.51 -0.34
CA VAL A 155 0.14 14.66 -1.09
C VAL A 155 -0.39 14.51 -2.51
N ALA A 156 0.40 14.93 -3.49
CA ALA A 156 0.09 14.83 -4.91
C ALA A 156 1.03 13.84 -5.60
N MET A 157 0.46 12.76 -6.12
CA MET A 157 1.18 11.87 -7.04
C MET A 157 1.27 12.56 -8.40
N VAL A 158 2.47 12.71 -8.93
CA VAL A 158 2.72 13.38 -10.22
C VAL A 158 2.90 12.30 -11.30
N PRO A 159 1.90 12.09 -12.17
CA PRO A 159 1.99 11.06 -13.21
C PRO A 159 3.00 11.44 -14.30
N PRO A 160 3.53 10.45 -15.04
CA PRO A 160 4.40 10.69 -16.18
C PRO A 160 3.79 11.68 -17.19
N GLY A 161 4.60 12.64 -17.64
CA GLY A 161 4.17 13.70 -18.55
C GLY A 161 3.63 14.96 -17.85
N GLU A 162 3.32 14.90 -16.57
CA GLU A 162 2.90 16.06 -15.78
C GLU A 162 4.11 16.71 -15.08
N PRO A 163 4.16 18.05 -14.98
CA PRO A 163 5.23 18.75 -14.29
C PRO A 163 5.08 18.62 -12.77
N ILE A 164 6.19 18.55 -12.04
CA ILE A 164 6.17 18.69 -10.58
C ILE A 164 5.63 20.09 -10.24
N PRO A 165 4.62 20.21 -9.35
CA PRO A 165 4.06 21.49 -8.96
C PRO A 165 5.15 22.45 -8.43
N ALA A 166 5.19 23.66 -8.99
CA ALA A 166 6.22 24.65 -8.63
C ALA A 166 6.08 25.18 -7.19
N ASP A 167 4.91 25.02 -6.62
CA ASP A 167 4.53 25.41 -5.26
C ASP A 167 4.57 24.24 -4.26
N ALA A 168 5.22 23.13 -4.61
CA ALA A 168 5.51 22.07 -3.68
C ALA A 168 6.47 22.57 -2.58
N ASP A 169 6.18 22.21 -1.32
CA ASP A 169 7.02 22.47 -0.16
C ASP A 169 8.04 21.35 0.05
N LEU A 170 7.64 20.13 -0.28
CA LEU A 170 8.43 18.90 -0.18
C LEU A 170 8.31 18.08 -1.45
N ILE A 171 9.43 17.56 -1.94
CA ILE A 171 9.43 16.49 -2.95
C ILE A 171 9.90 15.19 -2.29
N VAL A 172 9.11 14.12 -2.42
CA VAL A 172 9.48 12.79 -1.96
C VAL A 172 9.75 11.89 -3.15
N LEU A 173 10.97 11.35 -3.21
CA LEU A 173 11.34 10.28 -4.14
C LEU A 173 11.05 8.95 -3.45
N PRO A 174 10.06 8.18 -3.90
CA PRO A 174 9.65 6.95 -3.24
C PRO A 174 10.62 5.80 -3.51
N GLY A 175 10.38 4.67 -2.87
CA GLY A 175 11.05 3.41 -3.17
C GLY A 175 10.85 2.98 -4.62
N SER A 176 11.84 2.30 -5.18
CA SER A 176 11.81 1.77 -6.54
C SER A 176 12.35 0.35 -6.59
N LYS A 177 11.78 -0.48 -7.50
CA LYS A 177 12.29 -1.80 -7.84
C LYS A 177 13.22 -1.77 -9.07
N SER A 178 13.53 -0.59 -9.61
CA SER A 178 14.38 -0.43 -10.79
C SER A 178 15.00 0.97 -10.83
N THR A 179 15.88 1.25 -9.88
CA THR A 179 16.44 2.58 -9.61
C THR A 179 17.13 3.21 -10.82
N VAL A 180 17.93 2.42 -11.57
CA VAL A 180 18.61 2.89 -12.79
C VAL A 180 17.60 3.28 -13.88
N SER A 181 16.53 2.51 -14.05
CA SER A 181 15.48 2.81 -15.02
C SER A 181 14.68 4.06 -14.62
N ASP A 182 14.38 4.18 -13.35
CA ASP A 182 13.57 5.30 -12.84
C ASP A 182 14.36 6.62 -12.83
N LEU A 183 15.69 6.61 -12.67
CA LEU A 183 16.53 7.79 -12.92
C LEU A 183 16.40 8.30 -14.35
N ARG A 184 16.37 7.38 -15.33
CA ARG A 184 16.14 7.76 -16.74
C ARG A 184 14.73 8.29 -16.96
N ALA A 185 13.75 7.77 -16.22
CA ALA A 185 12.38 8.28 -16.27
C ALA A 185 12.27 9.69 -15.68
N LEU A 186 13.03 10.04 -14.63
CA LEU A 186 13.13 11.40 -14.12
C LEU A 186 13.60 12.37 -15.21
N ASP A 187 14.59 11.98 -16.01
CA ASP A 187 15.10 12.79 -17.12
C ASP A 187 14.06 12.94 -18.24
N ALA A 188 13.44 11.83 -18.64
CA ALA A 188 12.47 11.80 -19.73
C ALA A 188 11.22 12.67 -19.44
N ASN A 189 10.83 12.80 -18.15
CA ASN A 189 9.70 13.61 -17.72
C ASN A 189 10.10 15.06 -17.35
N GLY A 190 11.38 15.43 -17.46
CA GLY A 190 11.87 16.76 -17.07
C GLY A 190 11.90 16.98 -15.54
N TRP A 191 11.63 15.96 -14.76
CA TRP A 191 11.54 16.04 -13.30
C TRP A 191 12.90 16.30 -12.64
N ARG A 192 14.01 15.82 -13.22
CA ARG A 192 15.36 16.15 -12.73
C ARG A 192 15.55 17.66 -12.59
N THR A 193 15.24 18.41 -13.63
CA THR A 193 15.39 19.87 -13.62
C THR A 193 14.50 20.53 -12.57
N ALA A 194 13.27 20.05 -12.41
CA ALA A 194 12.33 20.56 -11.42
C ALA A 194 12.79 20.29 -9.99
N ILE A 195 13.28 19.06 -9.69
CA ILE A 195 13.79 18.65 -8.37
C ILE A 195 15.04 19.47 -8.02
N LEU A 196 16.01 19.57 -8.94
CA LEU A 196 17.23 20.34 -8.72
C LEU A 196 16.92 21.83 -8.52
N GLY A 197 15.98 22.38 -9.30
CA GLY A 197 15.52 23.76 -9.13
C GLY A 197 14.80 23.97 -7.79
N HIS A 198 14.01 23.00 -7.33
CA HIS A 198 13.34 23.05 -6.02
C HIS A 198 14.40 23.07 -4.88
N ALA A 199 15.34 22.14 -4.89
CA ALA A 199 16.41 22.08 -3.91
C ALA A 199 17.28 23.36 -3.91
N ALA A 200 17.62 23.89 -5.10
CA ALA A 200 18.41 25.12 -5.23
C ALA A 200 17.71 26.36 -4.64
N ARG A 201 16.37 26.37 -4.60
CA ARG A 201 15.58 27.40 -3.91
C ARG A 201 15.40 27.16 -2.40
N GLY A 202 16.05 26.12 -1.86
CA GLY A 202 15.94 25.74 -0.45
C GLY A 202 14.71 24.89 -0.12
N GLY A 203 14.07 24.31 -1.12
CA GLY A 203 12.99 23.34 -0.94
C GLY A 203 13.50 22.02 -0.38
N ALA A 204 12.64 21.31 0.34
CA ALA A 204 13.01 20.02 0.95
C ALA A 204 12.86 18.88 -0.06
N VAL A 205 13.82 17.91 -0.02
CA VAL A 205 13.76 16.69 -0.84
C VAL A 205 14.09 15.49 0.03
N VAL A 206 13.19 14.51 0.05
CA VAL A 206 13.36 13.26 0.79
C VAL A 206 13.42 12.10 -0.17
N GLY A 207 14.39 11.20 0.01
CA GLY A 207 14.49 9.96 -0.74
C GLY A 207 14.31 8.74 0.16
N LEU A 208 13.43 7.82 -0.22
CA LEU A 208 13.19 6.59 0.51
C LEU A 208 13.69 5.40 -0.32
N CYS A 209 14.53 4.55 0.26
CA CYS A 209 15.06 3.34 -0.38
C CYS A 209 15.68 3.63 -1.77
N GLY A 210 15.06 3.23 -2.87
CA GLY A 210 15.50 3.59 -4.23
C GLY A 210 15.59 5.10 -4.45
N GLY A 211 14.63 5.86 -3.90
CA GLY A 211 14.67 7.33 -3.92
C GLY A 211 15.89 7.91 -3.20
N TYR A 212 16.33 7.31 -2.11
CA TYR A 212 17.58 7.70 -1.43
C TYR A 212 18.79 7.49 -2.34
N GLN A 213 18.86 6.34 -3.02
CA GLN A 213 19.92 6.06 -3.99
C GLN A 213 19.94 7.09 -5.12
N MET A 214 18.77 7.53 -5.60
CA MET A 214 18.65 8.54 -6.66
C MET A 214 19.17 9.92 -6.26
N LEU A 215 19.19 10.26 -4.97
CA LEU A 215 19.73 11.53 -4.48
C LEU A 215 21.24 11.64 -4.68
N GLY A 216 21.96 10.52 -4.80
CA GLY A 216 23.41 10.44 -4.94
C GLY A 216 23.93 10.94 -6.30
N ARG A 217 25.25 10.81 -6.49
CA ARG A 217 25.91 11.16 -7.75
C ARG A 217 25.72 10.12 -8.83
N ILE A 218 25.74 8.83 -8.45
CA ILE A 218 25.66 7.73 -9.39
C ILE A 218 25.09 6.48 -8.72
N VAL A 219 24.31 5.72 -9.49
CA VAL A 219 23.85 4.37 -9.13
C VAL A 219 24.41 3.39 -10.16
N ARG A 220 25.13 2.37 -9.70
CA ARG A 220 25.71 1.32 -10.56
C ARG A 220 25.06 -0.02 -10.29
N ASP A 221 24.62 -0.67 -11.34
CA ASP A 221 24.14 -2.07 -11.33
C ASP A 221 25.00 -2.93 -12.28
N PRO A 222 26.23 -3.25 -11.85
CA PRO A 222 27.16 -3.97 -12.74
C PRO A 222 26.74 -5.41 -13.04
N LEU A 223 25.88 -5.99 -12.20
CA LEU A 223 25.42 -7.37 -12.35
C LEU A 223 24.02 -7.47 -12.99
N GLY A 224 23.32 -6.35 -13.20
CA GLY A 224 21.96 -6.35 -13.74
C GLY A 224 20.94 -6.93 -12.77
N ILE A 225 21.05 -6.59 -11.50
CA ILE A 225 20.18 -7.10 -10.41
C ILE A 225 18.73 -6.60 -10.58
N GLU A 226 18.59 -5.33 -10.97
CA GLU A 226 17.27 -4.71 -11.21
C GLU A 226 16.87 -4.69 -12.69
N GLY A 227 17.72 -5.20 -13.58
CA GLY A 227 17.46 -5.21 -15.03
C GLY A 227 18.70 -5.52 -15.84
N ALA A 228 18.95 -4.80 -16.94
CA ALA A 228 20.20 -4.92 -17.68
C ALA A 228 21.35 -4.26 -16.90
N PRO A 229 22.57 -4.86 -16.89
CA PRO A 229 23.74 -4.23 -16.31
C PRO A 229 23.94 -2.81 -16.83
N GLY A 230 24.29 -1.89 -15.93
CA GLY A 230 24.49 -0.49 -16.33
C GLY A 230 24.66 0.44 -15.14
N GLU A 231 24.67 1.74 -15.44
CA GLU A 231 24.71 2.80 -14.46
C GLU A 231 23.86 3.98 -14.91
N ALA A 232 23.53 4.84 -13.97
CA ALA A 232 22.87 6.10 -14.24
C ALA A 232 23.40 7.20 -13.29
N GLU A 233 23.53 8.41 -13.84
CA GLU A 233 23.79 9.58 -13.01
C GLU A 233 22.60 9.86 -12.10
N GLY A 234 22.86 9.97 -10.81
CA GLY A 234 21.90 10.39 -9.81
C GLY A 234 21.61 11.90 -9.90
N LEU A 235 20.86 12.40 -8.93
CA LEU A 235 20.53 13.83 -8.84
C LEU A 235 21.71 14.69 -8.34
N GLY A 236 22.71 14.07 -7.69
CA GLY A 236 23.88 14.79 -7.17
C GLY A 236 23.54 15.76 -6.01
N LEU A 237 22.40 15.57 -5.36
CA LEU A 237 21.96 16.35 -4.21
C LEU A 237 22.66 15.95 -2.92
N LEU A 238 23.14 14.69 -2.86
CA LEU A 238 23.98 14.17 -1.78
C LEU A 238 25.30 13.63 -2.36
N ASP A 239 26.39 13.83 -1.64
CA ASP A 239 27.70 13.27 -2.00
C ASP A 239 27.82 11.82 -1.56
N ILE A 240 27.06 10.97 -2.26
CA ILE A 240 27.00 9.52 -2.08
C ILE A 240 26.98 8.81 -3.43
N GLU A 241 27.40 7.56 -3.43
CA GLU A 241 27.31 6.63 -4.58
C GLU A 241 26.70 5.31 -4.12
N THR A 242 25.92 4.67 -4.99
CA THR A 242 25.32 3.36 -4.72
C THR A 242 25.83 2.34 -5.72
N VAL A 243 26.20 1.16 -5.23
CA VAL A 243 26.49 -0.03 -6.03
C VAL A 243 25.48 -1.11 -5.65
N MET A 244 24.71 -1.59 -6.64
CA MET A 244 23.75 -2.67 -6.44
C MET A 244 24.48 -3.97 -6.10
N ALA A 245 23.99 -4.67 -5.07
CA ALA A 245 24.53 -5.94 -4.59
C ALA A 245 23.41 -7.00 -4.56
N PRO A 246 23.72 -8.28 -4.82
CA PRO A 246 22.72 -9.35 -4.91
C PRO A 246 22.08 -9.68 -3.55
N GLU A 247 22.75 -9.34 -2.47
CA GLU A 247 22.28 -9.62 -1.12
C GLU A 247 21.20 -8.63 -0.74
N LYS A 248 19.97 -9.15 -0.61
CA LYS A 248 18.81 -8.36 -0.21
C LYS A 248 18.74 -8.26 1.31
N THR A 249 18.75 -7.04 1.82
CA THR A 249 18.43 -6.76 3.22
C THR A 249 16.91 -6.82 3.40
N VAL A 250 16.40 -7.62 4.34
CA VAL A 250 14.98 -7.66 4.75
C VAL A 250 14.92 -7.87 6.25
N ARG A 251 14.53 -6.84 7.00
CA ARG A 251 14.41 -6.96 8.47
C ARG A 251 13.53 -5.86 9.05
N ASN A 252 12.80 -6.20 10.12
CA ASN A 252 12.20 -5.21 10.99
C ASN A 252 13.28 -4.58 11.86
N SER A 253 13.27 -3.27 12.00
CA SER A 253 14.33 -2.52 12.65
C SER A 253 13.77 -1.52 13.66
N ARG A 254 14.52 -1.34 14.74
CA ARG A 254 14.34 -0.23 15.68
C ARG A 254 15.41 0.83 15.38
N ALA A 255 14.98 2.07 15.36
CA ALA A 255 15.87 3.15 15.03
C ALA A 255 15.64 4.37 15.92
N ARG A 256 16.55 5.33 15.79
CA ARG A 256 16.45 6.65 16.40
C ARG A 256 16.85 7.69 15.38
N ALA A 257 15.97 8.64 15.11
CA ALA A 257 16.27 9.75 14.22
C ALA A 257 17.35 10.64 14.82
N VAL A 258 18.39 10.95 14.02
CA VAL A 258 19.54 11.72 14.53
C VAL A 258 19.18 13.19 14.73
N ALA A 259 18.46 13.80 13.77
CA ALA A 259 18.16 15.23 13.80
C ALA A 259 17.22 15.64 14.95
N PHE A 260 16.29 14.77 15.36
CA PHE A 260 15.25 15.10 16.32
C PHE A 260 15.36 14.32 17.62
N ASP A 261 16.27 13.35 17.69
CA ASP A 261 16.48 12.46 18.83
C ASP A 261 15.20 11.72 19.27
N VAL A 262 14.37 11.30 18.32
CA VAL A 262 13.10 10.57 18.55
C VAL A 262 13.20 9.11 18.12
N PRO A 263 12.44 8.20 18.78
CA PRO A 263 12.41 6.80 18.39
C PRO A 263 11.71 6.61 17.06
N LEU A 264 12.17 5.62 16.30
CA LEU A 264 11.59 5.15 15.06
C LEU A 264 11.42 3.62 15.13
N THR A 265 10.39 3.13 14.48
CA THR A 265 10.22 1.70 14.18
C THR A 265 9.88 1.58 12.70
N GLY A 266 10.45 0.60 12.03
CA GLY A 266 10.23 0.42 10.62
C GLY A 266 10.86 -0.88 10.12
N TYR A 267 11.12 -0.93 8.85
CA TYR A 267 11.79 -2.06 8.22
C TYR A 267 12.77 -1.59 7.14
N GLU A 268 13.78 -2.40 6.89
CA GLU A 268 14.70 -2.21 5.77
C GLU A 268 14.43 -3.29 4.72
N ILE A 269 14.25 -2.89 3.48
CA ILE A 269 14.10 -3.78 2.34
C ILE A 269 14.76 -3.16 1.11
N HIS A 270 16.03 -3.46 0.89
CA HIS A 270 16.79 -2.85 -0.19
C HIS A 270 17.86 -3.79 -0.76
N LEU A 271 18.33 -3.45 -1.95
CA LEU A 271 19.50 -3.99 -2.61
C LEU A 271 20.55 -2.88 -2.73
N GLY A 272 21.83 -3.27 -2.69
CA GLY A 272 22.93 -2.34 -2.88
C GLY A 272 23.48 -1.71 -1.59
N GLU A 273 24.68 -1.17 -1.75
CA GLU A 273 25.42 -0.46 -0.72
C GLU A 273 25.66 0.98 -1.13
N THR A 274 25.33 1.90 -0.24
CA THR A 274 25.53 3.34 -0.42
C THR A 274 26.66 3.82 0.46
N THR A 275 27.62 4.52 -0.15
CA THR A 275 28.79 5.09 0.52
C THR A 275 29.04 6.51 0.04
N GLY A 276 29.77 7.30 0.84
CA GLY A 276 30.17 8.65 0.47
C GLY A 276 30.29 9.58 1.68
N PRO A 277 30.83 10.79 1.47
CA PRO A 277 31.04 11.77 2.53
C PRO A 277 29.78 12.14 3.31
N ASP A 278 28.62 12.22 2.65
CA ASP A 278 27.37 12.62 3.31
C ASP A 278 26.78 11.53 4.23
N CYS A 279 27.23 10.28 4.10
CA CYS A 279 26.92 9.22 5.07
C CYS A 279 27.47 9.52 6.49
N ALA A 280 28.40 10.47 6.62
CA ALA A 280 28.84 10.98 7.93
C ALA A 280 27.76 11.79 8.67
N ARG A 281 26.66 12.15 7.98
CA ARG A 281 25.46 12.78 8.54
C ARG A 281 24.24 11.86 8.36
N PRO A 282 24.18 10.77 9.12
CA PRO A 282 23.10 9.78 8.97
C PRO A 282 21.74 10.37 9.38
N VAL A 283 20.69 9.88 8.77
CA VAL A 283 19.30 10.23 9.10
C VAL A 283 18.86 9.54 10.38
N ALA A 284 19.26 8.29 10.55
CA ALA A 284 18.90 7.48 11.70
C ALA A 284 20.04 6.57 12.17
N MET A 285 19.98 6.18 13.43
CA MET A 285 20.73 5.05 13.98
C MET A 285 19.79 3.84 14.01
N VAL A 286 20.00 2.90 13.10
CA VAL A 286 19.17 1.70 12.92
C VAL A 286 19.89 0.51 13.56
N ASP A 287 19.31 -0.05 14.62
CA ASP A 287 19.93 -1.13 15.40
C ASP A 287 21.41 -0.84 15.77
N GLY A 288 21.70 0.42 16.12
CA GLY A 288 23.03 0.89 16.48
C GLY A 288 23.99 1.18 15.32
N ARG A 289 23.54 1.09 14.06
CA ARG A 289 24.32 1.40 12.86
C ARG A 289 23.77 2.68 12.19
N PRO A 290 24.64 3.53 11.63
CA PRO A 290 24.18 4.69 10.87
C PRO A 290 23.46 4.24 9.60
N ASP A 291 22.34 4.90 9.30
CA ASP A 291 21.56 4.71 8.07
C ASP A 291 21.21 6.06 7.47
N GLY A 292 21.22 6.08 6.12
CA GLY A 292 20.92 7.25 5.35
C GLY A 292 22.03 8.28 5.27
N ALA A 293 21.73 9.38 4.61
CA ALA A 293 22.59 10.55 4.50
C ALA A 293 21.76 11.83 4.41
N SER A 294 22.34 12.95 4.87
CA SER A 294 21.70 14.26 4.76
C SER A 294 22.67 15.34 4.27
N SER A 295 22.13 16.34 3.56
CA SER A 295 22.85 17.56 3.22
C SER A 295 23.26 18.34 4.47
N ALA A 296 24.21 19.27 4.31
CA ALA A 296 24.71 20.04 5.44
C ALA A 296 23.64 20.90 6.13
N ASP A 297 22.65 21.36 5.40
CA ASP A 297 21.51 22.15 5.90
C ASP A 297 20.30 21.27 6.34
N GLY A 298 20.38 19.94 6.15
CA GLY A 298 19.34 19.00 6.51
C GLY A 298 18.08 19.03 5.64
N ARG A 299 18.05 19.83 4.56
CA ARG A 299 16.88 19.95 3.67
C ARG A 299 16.75 18.82 2.67
N VAL A 300 17.88 18.21 2.30
CA VAL A 300 17.91 17.02 1.47
C VAL A 300 18.40 15.85 2.30
N PHE A 301 17.64 14.80 2.37
CA PHE A 301 18.05 13.58 3.08
C PHE A 301 17.39 12.33 2.47
N GLY A 302 17.97 11.20 2.77
CA GLY A 302 17.39 9.91 2.38
C GLY A 302 17.86 8.79 3.28
N THR A 303 17.08 7.71 3.34
CA THR A 303 17.26 6.56 4.24
C THR A 303 16.79 5.27 3.56
N TYR A 304 17.33 4.15 4.00
CA TYR A 304 16.81 2.83 3.66
C TYR A 304 15.69 2.37 4.60
N LEU A 305 15.51 3.06 5.72
CA LEU A 305 14.44 2.75 6.67
C LEU A 305 13.09 3.17 6.09
N HIS A 306 12.21 2.20 5.86
CA HIS A 306 10.80 2.40 5.59
C HIS A 306 10.02 2.61 6.90
N GLY A 307 8.89 3.32 6.83
CA GLY A 307 8.11 3.71 8.01
C GLY A 307 8.66 4.92 8.75
N LEU A 308 9.51 5.73 8.12
CA LEU A 308 10.08 6.93 8.73
C LEU A 308 8.99 7.88 9.25
N PHE A 309 7.95 8.09 8.47
CA PHE A 309 6.82 8.96 8.82
C PHE A 309 5.75 8.27 9.67
N ASP A 310 5.82 6.96 9.89
CA ASP A 310 4.91 6.24 10.81
C ASP A 310 5.05 6.76 12.25
N SER A 311 6.29 7.09 12.66
CA SER A 311 6.55 7.68 13.96
C SER A 311 5.87 9.05 14.08
N GLY A 312 4.87 9.15 14.94
CA GLY A 312 4.20 10.41 15.23
C GLY A 312 5.18 11.50 15.72
N PRO A 313 6.08 11.21 16.68
CA PRO A 313 7.09 12.16 17.13
C PRO A 313 8.02 12.65 16.01
N PHE A 314 8.44 11.76 15.09
CA PHE A 314 9.25 12.17 13.94
C PHE A 314 8.46 13.06 13.00
N ARG A 315 7.27 12.63 12.60
CA ARG A 315 6.39 13.36 11.67
C ARG A 315 6.07 14.75 12.22
N GLN A 316 5.75 14.86 13.52
CA GLN A 316 5.50 16.13 14.17
C GLN A 316 6.72 17.04 14.14
N ALA A 317 7.92 16.54 14.52
CA ALA A 317 9.15 17.32 14.53
C ALA A 317 9.56 17.76 13.11
N PHE A 318 9.39 16.88 12.13
CA PHE A 318 9.68 17.18 10.73
C PHE A 318 8.75 18.27 10.18
N LEU A 319 7.44 18.12 10.32
CA LEU A 319 6.46 19.08 9.80
C LEU A 319 6.51 20.43 10.54
N ALA A 320 6.88 20.43 11.81
CA ALA A 320 7.06 21.66 12.59
C ALA A 320 8.13 22.59 12.01
N GLN A 321 9.16 22.07 11.32
CA GLN A 321 10.18 22.88 10.63
C GLN A 321 9.56 23.76 9.52
N PHE A 322 8.38 23.37 9.01
CA PHE A 322 7.64 24.10 7.99
C PHE A 322 6.43 24.85 8.57
N GLY A 323 6.33 24.92 9.89
CA GLY A 323 5.21 25.58 10.57
C GLY A 323 3.89 24.84 10.46
N VAL A 324 3.92 23.52 10.20
CA VAL A 324 2.76 22.65 10.08
C VAL A 324 2.59 21.84 11.36
N ALA A 325 1.38 21.90 11.94
CA ALA A 325 1.02 21.06 13.07
C ALA A 325 0.72 19.63 12.59
N ALA A 326 1.16 18.64 13.34
CA ALA A 326 0.87 17.24 13.08
C ALA A 326 0.53 16.51 14.39
N ASP A 327 -0.21 15.42 14.26
CA ASP A 327 -0.52 14.55 15.39
C ASP A 327 0.73 13.73 15.79
N ALA A 328 0.93 13.60 17.10
CA ALA A 328 2.01 12.80 17.66
C ALA A 328 1.70 11.28 17.73
N ALA A 329 0.48 10.87 17.38
CA ALA A 329 0.11 9.45 17.36
C ALA A 329 0.84 8.71 16.23
N ASP A 330 1.33 7.52 16.52
CA ASP A 330 1.95 6.66 15.52
C ASP A 330 0.89 6.19 14.50
N HIS A 331 1.26 6.17 13.22
CA HIS A 331 0.35 5.77 12.14
C HIS A 331 -0.13 4.32 12.31
N ARG A 332 0.74 3.44 12.77
CA ARG A 332 0.39 2.05 13.07
C ARG A 332 -0.72 1.94 14.12
N GLY A 333 -0.73 2.81 15.14
CA GLY A 333 -1.82 2.88 16.11
C GLY A 333 -3.14 3.26 15.43
N ARG A 334 -3.12 4.26 14.55
CA ARG A 334 -4.31 4.68 13.78
C ARG A 334 -4.86 3.55 12.89
N ILE A 335 -3.97 2.72 12.31
CA ILE A 335 -4.38 1.53 11.53
C ILE A 335 -5.04 0.51 12.43
N VAL A 336 -4.49 0.23 13.62
CA VAL A 336 -5.10 -0.70 14.59
C VAL A 336 -6.48 -0.20 15.01
N ASP A 337 -6.62 1.07 15.38
CA ASP A 337 -7.90 1.67 15.72
C ASP A 337 -8.92 1.57 14.56
N ALA A 338 -8.45 1.76 13.32
CA ALA A 338 -9.30 1.61 12.13
C ALA A 338 -9.73 0.16 11.89
N LEU A 339 -8.87 -0.81 12.18
CA LEU A 339 -9.19 -2.25 12.11
C LEU A 339 -10.20 -2.64 13.19
N ASP A 340 -10.06 -2.12 14.41
CA ASP A 340 -11.00 -2.36 15.49
C ASP A 340 -12.39 -1.77 15.16
N ASP A 341 -12.45 -0.52 14.68
CA ASP A 341 -13.71 0.10 14.23
C ASP A 341 -14.33 -0.68 13.04
N LEU A 342 -13.51 -1.22 12.14
CA LEU A 342 -13.98 -2.04 11.03
C LEU A 342 -14.53 -3.38 11.53
N ALA A 343 -13.87 -4.02 12.49
CA ALA A 343 -14.31 -5.26 13.09
C ALA A 343 -15.66 -5.07 13.80
N ASP A 344 -15.80 -4.04 14.63
CA ASP A 344 -17.05 -3.69 15.31
C ASP A 344 -18.19 -3.45 14.31
N GLY A 345 -17.88 -2.72 13.22
CA GLY A 345 -18.85 -2.46 12.16
C GLY A 345 -19.29 -3.71 11.40
N LEU A 346 -18.38 -4.68 11.20
CA LEU A 346 -18.68 -5.96 10.58
C LEU A 346 -19.46 -6.89 11.51
N GLU A 347 -19.07 -7.01 12.78
CA GLU A 347 -19.75 -7.86 13.77
C GLU A 347 -21.21 -7.44 13.98
N ALA A 348 -21.51 -6.15 13.83
CA ALA A 348 -22.88 -5.65 13.97
C ALA A 348 -23.85 -6.11 12.86
N VAL A 349 -23.34 -6.53 11.68
CA VAL A 349 -24.16 -6.78 10.48
C VAL A 349 -23.87 -8.11 9.80
N VAL A 350 -22.81 -8.82 10.16
CA VAL A 350 -22.44 -10.12 9.63
C VAL A 350 -22.78 -11.21 10.64
N ASP A 351 -23.47 -12.25 10.20
CA ASP A 351 -23.69 -13.47 10.98
C ASP A 351 -22.39 -14.31 11.03
N VAL A 352 -21.45 -13.84 11.88
CA VAL A 352 -20.12 -14.46 12.04
C VAL A 352 -20.26 -15.91 12.54
N ASP A 353 -21.15 -16.16 13.50
CA ASP A 353 -21.38 -17.51 14.05
C ASP A 353 -21.94 -18.45 12.98
N GLY A 354 -22.90 -17.99 12.17
CA GLY A 354 -23.45 -18.74 11.05
C GLY A 354 -22.41 -19.05 9.97
N LEU A 355 -21.55 -18.09 9.70
CA LEU A 355 -20.43 -18.22 8.74
C LEU A 355 -19.43 -19.29 9.20
N LEU A 356 -19.02 -19.26 10.46
CA LEU A 356 -18.12 -20.25 11.07
C LEU A 356 -18.79 -21.64 11.13
N ALA A 357 -20.10 -21.70 11.47
CA ALA A 357 -20.85 -22.93 11.50
C ALA A 357 -20.97 -23.57 10.11
N ALA A 358 -21.21 -22.76 9.07
CA ALA A 358 -21.23 -23.23 7.68
C ALA A 358 -19.88 -23.81 7.23
N GLY A 359 -18.78 -23.16 7.59
CA GLY A 359 -17.42 -23.64 7.33
C GLY A 359 -17.14 -24.99 8.00
N ARG A 360 -17.48 -25.13 9.28
CA ARG A 360 -17.33 -26.39 10.04
C ARG A 360 -18.22 -27.51 9.46
N ALA A 361 -19.47 -27.21 9.14
CA ALA A 361 -20.38 -28.18 8.56
C ALA A 361 -19.95 -28.67 7.18
N PHE A 362 -19.30 -27.81 6.39
CA PHE A 362 -18.71 -28.19 5.11
C PHE A 362 -17.56 -29.17 5.30
N GLY A 363 -16.62 -28.87 6.20
CA GLY A 363 -15.47 -29.74 6.51
C GLY A 363 -15.92 -31.14 7.00
N ALA A 364 -17.01 -31.22 7.73
CA ALA A 364 -17.55 -32.48 8.25
C ALA A 364 -18.20 -33.38 7.14
N ARG A 365 -18.60 -32.80 6.00
CA ARG A 365 -19.22 -33.56 4.88
C ARG A 365 -18.21 -34.24 3.96
N GLY A 366 -16.90 -33.91 4.09
CA GLY A 366 -15.88 -34.29 3.13
C GLY A 366 -15.99 -33.54 1.80
N THR A 367 -14.90 -33.47 1.06
CA THR A 367 -14.87 -32.80 -0.25
C THR A 367 -15.83 -33.53 -1.21
N PRO A 368 -16.73 -32.84 -1.91
CA PRO A 368 -17.54 -33.45 -2.98
C PRO A 368 -16.65 -34.12 -4.03
N ALA A 369 -16.95 -35.37 -4.38
CA ALA A 369 -16.17 -36.21 -5.29
C ALA A 369 -16.13 -35.66 -6.75
#